data_e86007d182b6c7ce1d14c2d6f6ef5132
#
_entry.id   e86007d182b6c7ce1d14c2d6f6ef5132
#
_cell.length_a   1.000
_cell.length_b   1.000
_cell.length_c   1.000
_cell.angle_alpha   90.00
_cell.angle_beta   90.00
_cell.angle_gamma   90.00
#
_symmetry.space_group_name_H-M   'P 1'
#
loop_
_entity.id
_entity.type
_entity.pdbx_description
1 polymer ?
#
loop_
_entity_poly.entity_id
_entity_poly.type
_entity_poly.pdbx_seq_one_letter_code
_entity_poly.pdbx_strand_id
1 'polypeptide(L)'
;MPKESIRDPLEDRLHTPKNAALVKRSAKLLMIAAFFVAASAGFAQEPVVGVADPESLFTDTNPKLNANKQAALHIMKDLLQCNHWDEADKWLTARYIQHNPNVASGREGVVKFFGTRPRTPTCDKLTTKIVAVVADGDLVTVVIPREHRDPKDPSKTYTTAWFDMWRFVNGKADEHWDPAIK
;
A
#
# COMPACT_ATOMS: atom_id res chain seq x y z
N MET A 1 -56.27 9.05 78.16
CA MET A 1 -56.83 8.01 77.20
C MET A 1 -56.31 8.40 75.82
N PRO A 2 -55.39 7.63 75.25
CA PRO A 2 -54.92 7.87 73.90
C PRO A 2 -55.83 7.17 72.90
N LYS A 3 -56.11 7.80 71.79
CA LYS A 3 -56.86 7.32 70.66
C LYS A 3 -55.97 6.40 69.81
N GLU A 4 -56.36 5.16 69.65
CA GLU A 4 -55.77 4.17 68.78
C GLU A 4 -56.12 4.53 67.33
N SER A 5 -55.12 4.75 66.45
CA SER A 5 -55.30 5.01 65.02
C SER A 5 -55.31 3.64 64.30
N ILE A 6 -56.47 3.29 63.75
CA ILE A 6 -56.68 2.14 62.90
C ILE A 6 -55.96 2.37 61.56
N ARG A 7 -54.95 1.54 61.22
CA ARG A 7 -54.30 1.53 59.91
C ARG A 7 -55.15 0.74 58.93
N ASP A 8 -55.37 1.31 57.79
CA ASP A 8 -56.08 0.72 56.65
C ASP A 8 -55.24 -0.40 56.01
N PRO A 9 -55.77 -1.64 55.78
CA PRO A 9 -55.06 -2.75 55.21
C PRO A 9 -54.87 -2.71 53.69
N LEU A 10 -55.18 -1.61 52.98
CA LEU A 10 -55.21 -1.53 51.54
C LEU A 10 -53.96 -0.91 50.91
N GLU A 11 -52.95 -0.44 51.67
CA GLU A 11 -51.74 0.20 51.10
C GLU A 11 -50.58 -0.74 50.81
N ASP A 12 -50.66 -2.02 51.15
CA ASP A 12 -49.49 -2.96 51.03
C ASP A 12 -49.49 -3.83 49.76
N ARG A 13 -50.19 -3.41 48.68
CA ARG A 13 -50.24 -4.15 47.39
C ARG A 13 -49.70 -3.42 46.16
N LEU A 14 -48.98 -2.38 46.31
CA LEU A 14 -48.37 -1.67 45.15
C LEU A 14 -46.88 -1.47 45.44
N HIS A 15 -46.04 -2.45 45.05
CA HIS A 15 -44.69 -2.24 44.51
C HIS A 15 -43.90 -3.57 44.51
N THR A 16 -44.17 -4.40 43.55
CA THR A 16 -43.11 -5.34 43.09
C THR A 16 -42.77 -5.02 41.65
N PRO A 17 -41.55 -4.63 41.32
CA PRO A 17 -41.18 -4.29 39.96
C PRO A 17 -40.85 -5.60 39.18
N LYS A 18 -41.89 -6.19 38.53
CA LYS A 18 -41.67 -7.31 37.57
C LYS A 18 -40.89 -6.91 36.34
N ASN A 19 -40.53 -5.65 36.17
CA ASN A 19 -39.87 -5.14 34.96
C ASN A 19 -38.33 -4.99 35.06
N ALA A 20 -37.73 -5.16 36.25
CA ALA A 20 -36.30 -4.98 36.43
C ALA A 20 -35.46 -6.12 35.79
N ALA A 21 -36.02 -7.33 35.70
CA ALA A 21 -35.32 -8.46 35.12
C ALA A 21 -35.33 -8.44 33.59
N LEU A 22 -36.37 -7.86 32.98
CA LEU A 22 -36.48 -7.75 31.50
C LEU A 22 -35.56 -6.68 30.94
N VAL A 23 -35.45 -5.53 31.63
CA VAL A 23 -34.54 -4.45 31.23
C VAL A 23 -33.07 -4.87 31.36
N LYS A 24 -32.72 -5.64 32.40
CA LYS A 24 -31.35 -6.15 32.59
C LYS A 24 -30.96 -7.20 31.55
N ARG A 25 -31.90 -8.01 31.05
CA ARG A 25 -31.63 -8.98 29.96
C ARG A 25 -31.46 -8.30 28.60
N SER A 26 -32.27 -7.28 28.31
CA SER A 26 -32.15 -6.50 27.07
C SER A 26 -30.85 -5.69 27.01
N ALA A 27 -30.39 -5.10 28.12
CA ALA A 27 -29.12 -4.41 28.18
C ALA A 27 -27.92 -5.35 28.00
N LYS A 28 -27.97 -6.58 28.53
CA LYS A 28 -26.90 -7.57 28.31
C LYS A 28 -26.88 -8.08 26.87
N LEU A 29 -28.01 -8.26 26.20
CA LEU A 29 -28.08 -8.64 24.79
C LEU A 29 -27.56 -7.53 23.88
N LEU A 30 -27.87 -6.26 24.17
CA LEU A 30 -27.36 -5.12 23.42
C LEU A 30 -25.83 -4.98 23.55
N MET A 31 -25.27 -5.22 24.74
CA MET A 31 -23.81 -5.19 24.91
C MET A 31 -23.09 -6.32 24.16
N ILE A 32 -23.68 -7.51 24.09
CA ILE A 32 -23.09 -8.61 23.31
C ILE A 32 -23.17 -8.33 21.80
N ALA A 33 -24.26 -7.73 21.30
CA ALA A 33 -24.38 -7.34 19.91
C ALA A 33 -23.41 -6.22 19.51
N ALA A 34 -23.19 -5.23 20.39
CA ALA A 34 -22.21 -4.15 20.17
C ALA A 34 -20.76 -4.66 20.15
N PHE A 35 -20.45 -5.67 20.95
CA PHE A 35 -19.10 -6.27 20.97
C PHE A 35 -18.80 -7.09 19.70
N PHE A 36 -19.80 -7.72 19.08
CA PHE A 36 -19.62 -8.47 17.83
C PHE A 36 -19.46 -7.55 16.59
N VAL A 37 -20.09 -6.36 16.59
CA VAL A 37 -19.94 -5.40 15.49
C VAL A 37 -18.57 -4.68 15.53
N ALA A 38 -18.00 -4.46 16.73
CA ALA A 38 -16.66 -3.87 16.87
C ALA A 38 -15.52 -4.84 16.48
N ALA A 39 -15.73 -6.16 16.60
CA ALA A 39 -14.71 -7.17 16.28
C ALA A 39 -14.52 -7.39 14.76
N SER A 40 -15.46 -6.99 13.92
CA SER A 40 -15.35 -7.13 12.46
C SER A 40 -14.63 -5.97 11.76
N ALA A 41 -14.35 -4.86 12.46
CA ALA A 41 -13.59 -3.74 11.91
C ALA A 41 -12.06 -3.94 11.94
N GLY A 42 -11.57 -4.99 12.62
CA GLY A 42 -10.14 -5.18 12.90
C GLY A 42 -9.32 -5.92 11.83
N PHE A 43 -9.92 -6.35 10.70
CA PHE A 43 -9.23 -7.16 9.69
C PHE A 43 -9.23 -6.56 8.27
N ALA A 44 -9.59 -5.30 8.12
CA ALA A 44 -9.43 -4.63 6.84
C ALA A 44 -7.94 -4.30 6.63
N GLN A 45 -7.39 -4.70 5.48
CA GLN A 45 -6.04 -4.32 5.09
C GLN A 45 -5.98 -2.79 4.93
N GLU A 46 -5.01 -2.15 5.59
CA GLU A 46 -4.69 -0.76 5.30
C GLU A 46 -4.09 -0.65 3.89
N PRO A 47 -4.58 0.26 3.03
CA PRO A 47 -4.08 0.39 1.68
C PRO A 47 -2.62 0.83 1.64
N VAL A 48 -1.85 0.24 0.72
CA VAL A 48 -0.50 0.74 0.40
C VAL A 48 -0.65 2.00 -0.45
N VAL A 49 -0.22 3.15 0.08
CA VAL A 49 -0.41 4.47 -0.54
C VAL A 49 0.94 5.09 -0.89
N GLY A 50 1.07 5.61 -2.12
CA GLY A 50 2.23 6.39 -2.53
C GLY A 50 2.18 7.83 -2.00
N VAL A 51 3.36 8.46 -1.89
CA VAL A 51 3.47 9.87 -1.49
C VAL A 51 2.88 10.82 -2.54
N ALA A 52 2.55 12.04 -2.11
CA ALA A 52 1.99 13.07 -2.98
C ALA A 52 2.99 13.57 -4.03
N ASP A 53 4.26 13.70 -3.66
CA ASP A 53 5.37 14.10 -4.56
C ASP A 53 6.41 12.97 -4.64
N PRO A 54 6.27 12.04 -5.61
CA PRO A 54 7.16 10.89 -5.72
C PRO A 54 8.60 11.27 -6.09
N GLU A 55 8.85 12.36 -6.83
CA GLU A 55 10.19 12.75 -7.24
C GLU A 55 11.06 13.19 -6.06
N SER A 56 10.44 13.74 -4.99
CA SER A 56 11.14 14.15 -3.78
C SER A 56 11.87 13.00 -3.07
N LEU A 57 11.45 11.76 -3.28
CA LEU A 57 12.07 10.58 -2.68
C LEU A 57 13.40 10.18 -3.34
N PHE A 58 13.68 10.69 -4.54
CA PHE A 58 14.87 10.34 -5.31
C PHE A 58 16.06 11.24 -5.03
N THR A 59 16.08 11.95 -3.92
CA THR A 59 17.19 12.80 -3.48
C THR A 59 17.91 12.21 -2.28
N ASP A 60 19.21 12.56 -2.12
CA ASP A 60 20.01 12.15 -0.99
C ASP A 60 21.10 13.19 -0.69
N THR A 61 21.51 13.31 0.57
CA THR A 61 22.64 14.18 0.98
C THR A 61 24.00 13.60 0.62
N ASN A 62 24.12 12.28 0.51
CA ASN A 62 25.30 11.61 0.01
C ASN A 62 25.35 11.71 -1.52
N PRO A 63 26.38 12.31 -2.14
CA PRO A 63 26.43 12.54 -3.58
C PRO A 63 26.34 11.25 -4.42
N LYS A 64 26.94 10.15 -3.96
CA LYS A 64 26.88 8.85 -4.65
C LYS A 64 25.48 8.25 -4.62
N LEU A 65 24.85 8.26 -3.44
CA LEU A 65 23.46 7.76 -3.29
C LEU A 65 22.50 8.64 -4.08
N ASN A 66 22.70 9.96 -4.06
CA ASN A 66 21.90 10.90 -4.85
C ASN A 66 22.01 10.60 -6.35
N ALA A 67 23.23 10.40 -6.88
CA ALA A 67 23.42 10.07 -8.29
C ALA A 67 22.69 8.76 -8.69
N ASN A 68 22.76 7.72 -7.84
CA ASN A 68 22.06 6.46 -8.09
C ASN A 68 20.53 6.63 -8.01
N LYS A 69 20.01 7.39 -7.03
CA LYS A 69 18.58 7.69 -6.93
C LYS A 69 18.08 8.50 -8.14
N GLN A 70 18.85 9.48 -8.61
CA GLN A 70 18.49 10.24 -9.82
C GLN A 70 18.46 9.34 -11.06
N ALA A 71 19.42 8.44 -11.23
CA ALA A 71 19.38 7.46 -12.32
C ALA A 71 18.15 6.54 -12.22
N ALA A 72 17.78 6.08 -11.00
CA ALA A 72 16.56 5.33 -10.77
C ALA A 72 15.29 6.15 -11.08
N LEU A 73 15.27 7.46 -10.78
CA LEU A 73 14.17 8.36 -11.17
C LEU A 73 13.99 8.36 -12.69
N HIS A 74 15.05 8.49 -13.44
CA HIS A 74 14.99 8.47 -14.90
C HIS A 74 14.55 7.11 -15.45
N ILE A 75 14.98 6.01 -14.87
CA ILE A 75 14.48 4.69 -15.24
C ILE A 75 12.96 4.61 -15.01
N MET A 76 12.47 5.04 -13.84
CA MET A 76 11.05 5.02 -13.52
C MET A 76 10.23 5.95 -14.42
N LYS A 77 10.71 7.18 -14.63
CA LYS A 77 10.00 8.22 -15.36
C LYS A 77 10.14 8.03 -16.88
N ASP A 78 11.38 8.10 -17.37
CA ASP A 78 11.61 8.18 -18.83
C ASP A 78 11.40 6.83 -19.50
N LEU A 79 11.94 5.73 -18.92
CA LEU A 79 11.85 4.42 -19.54
C LEU A 79 10.50 3.73 -19.23
N LEU A 80 10.17 3.54 -17.95
CA LEU A 80 9.01 2.73 -17.56
C LEU A 80 7.67 3.45 -17.72
N GLN A 81 7.59 4.74 -17.33
CA GLN A 81 6.35 5.51 -17.45
C GLN A 81 6.14 6.05 -18.88
N CYS A 82 7.18 6.62 -19.49
CA CYS A 82 7.06 7.37 -20.74
C CYS A 82 7.51 6.61 -21.99
N ASN A 83 8.02 5.38 -21.82
CA ASN A 83 8.48 4.49 -22.90
C ASN A 83 9.59 5.09 -23.80
N HIS A 84 10.51 5.88 -23.22
CA HIS A 84 11.68 6.43 -23.92
C HIS A 84 12.80 5.37 -24.02
N TRP A 85 12.49 4.15 -24.44
CA TRP A 85 13.43 3.03 -24.47
C TRP A 85 14.55 3.22 -25.51
N ASP A 86 14.39 4.10 -26.47
CA ASP A 86 15.45 4.57 -27.37
C ASP A 86 16.56 5.32 -26.62
N GLU A 87 16.32 5.76 -25.38
CA GLU A 87 17.26 6.44 -24.50
C GLU A 87 17.84 5.51 -23.39
N ALA A 88 17.56 4.21 -23.48
CA ALA A 88 17.94 3.26 -22.44
C ALA A 88 19.46 3.19 -22.20
N ASP A 89 20.30 3.52 -23.17
CA ASP A 89 21.75 3.56 -23.03
C ASP A 89 22.25 4.66 -22.09
N LYS A 90 21.44 5.69 -21.82
CA LYS A 90 21.76 6.70 -20.81
C LYS A 90 21.73 6.14 -19.38
N TRP A 91 20.84 5.20 -19.11
CA TRP A 91 20.47 4.74 -17.76
C TRP A 91 20.80 3.27 -17.48
N LEU A 92 20.98 2.44 -18.51
CA LEU A 92 21.29 1.02 -18.39
C LEU A 92 22.68 0.72 -18.99
N THR A 93 23.43 -0.17 -18.34
CA THR A 93 24.66 -0.69 -18.96
C THR A 93 24.31 -1.63 -20.13
N ALA A 94 25.24 -1.85 -21.04
CA ALA A 94 25.04 -2.81 -22.12
C ALA A 94 24.76 -4.24 -21.60
N ARG A 95 25.42 -4.60 -20.50
CA ARG A 95 25.32 -5.90 -19.85
C ARG A 95 23.97 -6.13 -19.19
N TYR A 96 23.43 -5.16 -18.51
CA TYR A 96 22.21 -5.12 -17.69
C TYR A 96 21.62 -6.50 -17.35
N ILE A 97 22.03 -7.09 -16.25
CA ILE A 97 21.56 -8.41 -15.82
C ILE A 97 20.14 -8.32 -15.30
N GLN A 98 19.25 -9.14 -15.83
CA GLN A 98 17.83 -9.17 -15.47
C GLN A 98 17.50 -10.46 -14.71
N HIS A 99 16.90 -10.33 -13.51
CA HIS A 99 16.43 -11.47 -12.72
C HIS A 99 14.91 -11.70 -12.83
N ASN A 100 14.17 -10.84 -13.55
CA ASN A 100 12.78 -11.10 -13.90
C ASN A 100 12.72 -12.27 -14.91
N PRO A 101 12.01 -13.38 -14.60
CA PRO A 101 12.01 -14.58 -15.45
C PRO A 101 11.32 -14.39 -16.82
N ASN A 102 10.67 -13.25 -17.05
CA ASN A 102 9.95 -12.94 -18.27
C ASN A 102 10.76 -12.03 -19.23
N VAL A 103 11.90 -11.48 -18.79
CA VAL A 103 12.68 -10.48 -19.52
C VAL A 103 14.13 -10.96 -19.70
N ALA A 104 14.61 -10.97 -20.91
CA ALA A 104 15.99 -11.37 -21.20
C ALA A 104 17.00 -10.34 -20.66
N SER A 105 18.14 -10.81 -20.17
CA SER A 105 19.31 -9.98 -19.82
C SER A 105 19.89 -9.28 -21.05
N GLY A 106 20.68 -8.23 -20.79
CA GLY A 106 21.18 -7.30 -21.78
C GLY A 106 20.22 -6.14 -22.02
N ARG A 107 20.77 -4.92 -22.15
CA ARG A 107 19.95 -3.73 -22.45
C ARG A 107 19.05 -3.94 -23.68
N GLU A 108 19.55 -4.57 -24.73
CA GLU A 108 18.77 -4.89 -25.94
C GLU A 108 17.58 -5.81 -25.63
N GLY A 109 17.76 -6.82 -24.78
CA GLY A 109 16.67 -7.70 -24.33
C GLY A 109 15.55 -6.95 -23.63
N VAL A 110 15.90 -6.03 -22.75
CA VAL A 110 14.96 -5.18 -22.02
C VAL A 110 14.26 -4.20 -22.96
N VAL A 111 14.99 -3.54 -23.86
CA VAL A 111 14.43 -2.64 -24.87
C VAL A 111 13.46 -3.38 -25.79
N LYS A 112 13.81 -4.59 -26.22
CA LYS A 112 12.92 -5.42 -27.06
C LYS A 112 11.62 -5.78 -26.34
N PHE A 113 11.68 -6.04 -25.03
CA PHE A 113 10.50 -6.41 -24.24
C PHE A 113 9.57 -5.22 -23.99
N PHE A 114 10.10 -4.08 -23.55
CA PHE A 114 9.31 -2.93 -23.13
C PHE A 114 9.06 -1.91 -24.25
N GLY A 115 9.95 -1.81 -25.23
CA GLY A 115 9.91 -0.78 -26.30
C GLY A 115 8.82 -0.99 -27.35
N THR A 116 7.92 -1.96 -27.16
CA THR A 116 6.77 -2.22 -28.07
C THR A 116 5.63 -1.21 -27.90
N ARG A 117 5.59 -0.48 -26.81
CA ARG A 117 4.56 0.54 -26.53
C ARG A 117 4.97 1.90 -27.13
N PRO A 118 3.97 2.72 -27.54
CA PRO A 118 4.25 4.06 -28.07
C PRO A 118 4.98 4.92 -27.04
N ARG A 119 5.98 5.68 -27.51
CA ARG A 119 6.66 6.72 -26.74
C ARG A 119 5.70 7.84 -26.38
N THR A 120 5.68 8.29 -25.14
CA THR A 120 4.98 9.52 -24.72
C THR A 120 5.79 10.74 -25.19
N PRO A 121 5.19 11.73 -25.89
CA PRO A 121 5.95 12.85 -26.46
C PRO A 121 6.70 13.70 -25.43
N THR A 122 6.06 13.94 -24.27
CA THR A 122 6.64 14.71 -23.15
C THR A 122 6.64 13.88 -21.87
N CYS A 123 7.69 14.03 -21.05
CA CYS A 123 7.87 13.26 -19.82
C CYS A 123 8.38 14.20 -18.69
N ASP A 124 7.59 15.22 -18.38
CA ASP A 124 8.02 16.30 -17.50
C ASP A 124 8.06 15.89 -16.03
N LYS A 125 7.13 14.99 -15.62
CA LYS A 125 6.97 14.60 -14.23
C LYS A 125 6.68 13.11 -14.05
N LEU A 126 7.25 12.51 -12.99
CA LEU A 126 6.87 11.16 -12.55
C LEU A 126 5.49 11.21 -11.89
N THR A 127 4.51 10.55 -12.50
CA THR A 127 3.12 10.41 -11.99
C THR A 127 2.87 9.05 -11.36
N THR A 128 3.73 8.07 -11.64
CA THR A 128 3.71 6.75 -10.99
C THR A 128 3.80 6.92 -9.47
N LYS A 129 2.86 6.33 -8.76
CA LYS A 129 2.84 6.37 -7.29
C LYS A 129 4.03 5.62 -6.72
N ILE A 130 4.77 6.24 -5.81
CA ILE A 130 5.92 5.66 -5.11
C ILE A 130 5.68 5.75 -3.61
N VAL A 131 5.94 4.67 -2.90
CA VAL A 131 5.82 4.58 -1.43
C VAL A 131 7.11 5.03 -0.77
N ALA A 132 8.26 4.52 -1.26
CA ALA A 132 9.59 4.78 -0.72
C ALA A 132 10.66 4.56 -1.78
N VAL A 133 11.81 5.24 -1.61
CA VAL A 133 13.06 5.00 -2.34
C VAL A 133 14.19 4.88 -1.32
N VAL A 134 14.79 3.69 -1.26
CA VAL A 134 15.89 3.39 -0.33
C VAL A 134 17.16 3.16 -1.14
N ALA A 135 18.26 3.78 -0.75
CA ALA A 135 19.57 3.61 -1.37
C ALA A 135 20.61 3.23 -0.32
N ASP A 136 21.43 2.24 -0.63
CA ASP A 136 22.60 1.85 0.17
C ASP A 136 23.72 1.35 -0.74
N GLY A 137 24.92 1.89 -0.57
CA GLY A 137 26.09 1.54 -1.38
C GLY A 137 25.86 1.80 -2.87
N ASP A 138 25.70 0.76 -3.64
CA ASP A 138 25.43 0.76 -5.08
C ASP A 138 23.99 0.30 -5.43
N LEU A 139 23.16 0.05 -4.42
CA LEU A 139 21.78 -0.41 -4.58
C LEU A 139 20.77 0.73 -4.41
N VAL A 140 19.71 0.70 -5.20
CA VAL A 140 18.51 1.51 -5.01
C VAL A 140 17.28 0.60 -5.13
N THR A 141 16.39 0.66 -4.13
CA THR A 141 15.10 -0.02 -4.16
C THR A 141 13.98 1.02 -4.22
N VAL A 142 13.08 0.84 -5.16
CA VAL A 142 11.87 1.65 -5.32
C VAL A 142 10.65 0.79 -4.96
N VAL A 143 9.81 1.30 -4.06
CA VAL A 143 8.60 0.63 -3.58
C VAL A 143 7.37 1.27 -4.22
N ILE A 144 6.59 0.47 -4.94
CA ILE A 144 5.47 0.91 -5.79
C ILE A 144 4.18 0.26 -5.28
N PRO A 145 3.10 1.02 -5.01
CA PRO A 145 1.81 0.40 -4.68
C PRO A 145 1.22 -0.29 -5.91
N ARG A 146 0.70 -1.50 -5.71
CA ARG A 146 -0.03 -2.24 -6.73
C ARG A 146 -1.42 -2.57 -6.25
N GLU A 147 -2.42 -2.21 -7.04
CA GLU A 147 -3.81 -2.58 -6.82
C GLU A 147 -4.14 -3.89 -7.53
N HIS A 148 -4.87 -4.75 -6.85
CA HIS A 148 -5.35 -6.04 -7.33
C HIS A 148 -6.85 -6.16 -7.08
N ARG A 149 -7.54 -6.87 -7.96
CA ARG A 149 -8.93 -7.29 -7.70
C ARG A 149 -8.93 -8.45 -6.70
N ASP A 150 -9.87 -8.46 -5.77
CA ASP A 150 -10.05 -9.57 -4.85
C ASP A 150 -10.52 -10.80 -5.65
N PRO A 151 -9.81 -11.95 -5.58
CA PRO A 151 -10.20 -13.15 -6.32
C PRO A 151 -11.52 -13.77 -5.83
N LYS A 152 -11.96 -13.44 -4.60
CA LYS A 152 -13.21 -13.91 -4.01
C LYS A 152 -14.38 -12.96 -4.24
N ASP A 153 -14.10 -11.68 -4.43
CA ASP A 153 -15.10 -10.64 -4.69
C ASP A 153 -14.53 -9.60 -5.68
N PRO A 154 -14.70 -9.80 -7.00
CA PRO A 154 -14.15 -8.91 -8.02
C PRO A 154 -14.65 -7.45 -7.97
N SER A 155 -15.68 -7.15 -7.14
CA SER A 155 -16.12 -5.77 -6.90
C SER A 155 -15.22 -5.02 -5.92
N LYS A 156 -14.33 -5.73 -5.22
CA LYS A 156 -13.38 -5.20 -4.25
C LYS A 156 -11.96 -5.22 -4.79
N THR A 157 -11.15 -4.32 -4.29
CA THR A 157 -9.71 -4.28 -4.54
C THR A 157 -8.94 -4.32 -3.22
N TYR A 158 -7.70 -4.79 -3.31
CA TYR A 158 -6.71 -4.70 -2.24
C TYR A 158 -5.38 -4.23 -2.82
N THR A 159 -4.47 -3.78 -1.99
CA THR A 159 -3.17 -3.29 -2.44
C THR A 159 -2.03 -4.12 -1.89
N THR A 160 -0.96 -4.23 -2.67
CA THR A 160 0.33 -4.78 -2.25
C THR A 160 1.44 -3.80 -2.60
N ALA A 161 2.65 -4.07 -2.13
CA ALA A 161 3.85 -3.36 -2.55
C ALA A 161 4.62 -4.19 -3.58
N TRP A 162 5.03 -3.55 -4.67
CA TRP A 162 5.99 -4.07 -5.62
C TRP A 162 7.35 -3.44 -5.33
N PHE A 163 8.44 -4.19 -5.52
CA PHE A 163 9.79 -3.75 -5.24
C PHE A 163 10.63 -3.91 -6.51
N ASP A 164 11.07 -2.80 -7.10
CA ASP A 164 12.10 -2.79 -8.12
C ASP A 164 13.44 -2.43 -7.45
N MET A 165 14.44 -3.25 -7.60
CA MET A 165 15.77 -3.00 -7.06
C MET A 165 16.81 -3.06 -8.17
N TRP A 166 17.70 -2.08 -8.19
CA TRP A 166 18.81 -1.99 -9.14
C TRP A 166 20.16 -1.87 -8.41
N ARG A 167 21.16 -2.49 -9.01
CA ARG A 167 22.58 -2.20 -8.74
C ARG A 167 23.07 -1.20 -9.75
N PHE A 168 23.78 -0.18 -9.31
CA PHE A 168 24.34 0.89 -10.14
C PHE A 168 25.85 0.78 -10.27
N VAL A 169 26.35 0.88 -11.51
CA VAL A 169 27.76 0.94 -11.85
C VAL A 169 27.98 2.19 -12.71
N ASN A 170 28.82 3.11 -12.25
CA ASN A 170 29.13 4.37 -12.95
C ASN A 170 27.87 5.16 -13.36
N GLY A 171 26.88 5.24 -12.47
CA GLY A 171 25.62 5.98 -12.68
C GLY A 171 24.62 5.32 -13.60
N LYS A 172 24.82 4.06 -14.00
CA LYS A 172 23.87 3.29 -14.80
C LYS A 172 23.47 2.01 -14.07
N ALA A 173 22.21 1.61 -14.19
CA ALA A 173 21.77 0.33 -13.68
C ALA A 173 22.41 -0.81 -14.47
N ASP A 174 23.04 -1.73 -13.74
CA ASP A 174 23.78 -2.88 -14.27
C ASP A 174 23.10 -4.21 -13.98
N GLU A 175 22.25 -4.26 -12.95
CA GLU A 175 21.55 -5.46 -12.50
C GLU A 175 20.21 -5.08 -11.87
N HIS A 176 19.17 -5.92 -12.06
CA HIS A 176 17.81 -5.66 -11.61
C HIS A 176 17.13 -6.89 -11.03
N TRP A 177 16.40 -6.68 -9.93
CA TRP A 177 15.55 -7.67 -9.26
C TRP A 177 14.15 -7.11 -9.07
N ASP A 178 13.15 -7.95 -9.25
CA ASP A 178 11.76 -7.70 -8.90
C ASP A 178 11.07 -9.02 -8.46
N PRO A 179 9.87 -8.97 -7.86
CA PRO A 179 9.15 -10.17 -7.42
C PRO A 179 8.31 -10.81 -8.53
N ALA A 180 8.65 -10.61 -9.81
CA ALA A 180 7.91 -11.20 -10.92
C ALA A 180 7.97 -12.74 -10.89
N ILE A 181 6.85 -13.34 -11.24
CA ILE A 181 6.68 -14.78 -11.43
C ILE A 181 6.30 -15.08 -12.88
N LYS A 182 6.52 -16.33 -13.32
CA LYS A 182 6.06 -16.82 -14.65
C LYS A 182 4.56 -17.02 -14.66
#